data_d39f03bbdbf293437bf602c4af1aece4
#
_entry.id   d39f03bbdbf293437bf602c4af1aece4
#
_cell.length_a   1.000
_cell.length_b   1.000
_cell.length_c   1.000
_cell.angle_alpha   90.00
_cell.angle_beta   90.00
_cell.angle_gamma   90.00
#
_symmetry.space_group_name_H-M   'P 1'
#
loop_
_entity.id
_entity.type
_entity.pdbx_description
1 polymer ?
#
loop_
_entity_poly.entity_id
_entity_poly.type
_entity_poly.pdbx_seq_one_letter_code
_entity_poly.pdbx_strand_id
1 'polypeptide(L)'
;VSEEFKVAMNTSRQGIYLVLLAATLWGSSGVCAQYLFESYHFSAGGMTMLRLLAAGLLLTLLGILQGNHPLAMFREATSFKRLLIFSVFGTLLVQLSFLITIQKTNAATATVLQFLAPVVLVLYTMFSKRTLPGLMTFIAVLTSLAGTVLMATHGDLSSLQLPVWGLIWGLISAGAAAFNSSYSSKLIRQFGTLPVVGISMLIAGGCLIPFCLPGLHLGQLDTTGWLALGYLVLVGTALTFSLFLRGAFLTGSQNASILSCAEPLSSTILSVLILGVSFGVADWTGSLLIILSVIFITLAPDKQRAKTTLTEL
;
A
#
# COMPACT_ATOMS: atom_id res chain seq x y z
N VAL A 1 -29.44 10.58 -24.83
CA VAL A 1 -28.17 10.43 -24.06
C VAL A 1 -27.05 10.68 -25.05
N SER A 2 -26.32 11.81 -24.92
CA SER A 2 -25.28 12.21 -25.88
C SER A 2 -24.17 11.15 -25.95
N GLU A 3 -23.50 11.01 -27.07
CA GLU A 3 -22.36 10.11 -27.23
C GLU A 3 -21.27 10.40 -26.20
N GLU A 4 -21.04 11.65 -25.85
CA GLU A 4 -20.12 12.09 -24.78
C GLU A 4 -20.46 11.47 -23.43
N PHE A 5 -21.77 11.38 -23.07
CA PHE A 5 -22.18 10.75 -21.80
C PHE A 5 -21.94 9.25 -21.81
N LYS A 6 -22.14 8.56 -22.94
CA LYS A 6 -21.79 7.13 -23.10
C LYS A 6 -20.29 6.90 -23.02
N VAL A 7 -19.48 7.77 -23.61
CA VAL A 7 -18.01 7.70 -23.56
C VAL A 7 -17.52 7.92 -22.13
N ALA A 8 -18.01 8.95 -21.44
CA ALA A 8 -17.64 9.23 -20.04
C ALA A 8 -18.02 8.08 -19.10
N MET A 9 -19.22 7.50 -19.26
CA MET A 9 -19.68 6.36 -18.49
C MET A 9 -18.84 5.09 -18.76
N ASN A 10 -18.44 4.85 -20.00
CA ASN A 10 -17.61 3.70 -20.37
C ASN A 10 -16.18 3.87 -19.82
N THR A 11 -15.63 5.07 -19.87
CA THR A 11 -14.32 5.43 -19.32
C THR A 11 -14.29 5.22 -17.79
N SER A 12 -15.34 5.67 -17.08
CA SER A 12 -15.46 5.47 -15.64
C SER A 12 -15.55 3.99 -15.27
N ARG A 13 -16.32 3.17 -16.00
CA ARG A 13 -16.39 1.72 -15.80
C ARG A 13 -15.05 1.03 -16.01
N GLN A 14 -14.33 1.40 -17.09
CA GLN A 14 -12.98 0.88 -17.34
C GLN A 14 -12.05 1.18 -16.17
N GLY A 15 -12.10 2.40 -15.63
CA GLY A 15 -11.31 2.78 -14.46
C GLY A 15 -11.63 1.93 -13.22
N ILE A 16 -12.92 1.65 -12.96
CA ILE A 16 -13.34 0.78 -11.85
C ILE A 16 -12.72 -0.62 -11.98
N TYR A 17 -12.79 -1.25 -13.17
CA TYR A 17 -12.20 -2.57 -13.39
C TYR A 17 -10.68 -2.57 -13.20
N LEU A 18 -9.98 -1.52 -13.67
CA LEU A 18 -8.53 -1.41 -13.52
C LEU A 18 -8.11 -1.30 -12.05
N VAL A 19 -8.83 -0.52 -11.23
CA VAL A 19 -8.54 -0.39 -9.79
C VAL A 19 -8.85 -1.68 -9.05
N LEU A 20 -9.99 -2.32 -9.31
CA LEU A 20 -10.34 -3.59 -8.67
C LEU A 20 -9.35 -4.69 -9.03
N LEU A 21 -8.93 -4.78 -10.30
CA LEU A 21 -7.90 -5.72 -10.72
C LEU A 21 -6.58 -5.44 -10.02
N ALA A 22 -6.15 -4.18 -9.98
CA ALA A 22 -4.92 -3.79 -9.27
C ALA A 22 -4.97 -4.14 -7.78
N ALA A 23 -6.06 -3.83 -7.09
CA ALA A 23 -6.24 -4.16 -5.68
C ALA A 23 -6.19 -5.68 -5.43
N THR A 24 -6.85 -6.46 -6.29
CA THR A 24 -6.81 -7.93 -6.21
C THR A 24 -5.39 -8.47 -6.45
N LEU A 25 -4.66 -7.91 -7.41
CA LEU A 25 -3.27 -8.30 -7.68
C LEU A 25 -2.32 -7.90 -6.54
N TRP A 26 -2.55 -6.77 -5.85
CA TRP A 26 -1.79 -6.46 -4.63
C TRP A 26 -2.07 -7.46 -3.51
N GLY A 27 -3.34 -7.79 -3.26
CA GLY A 27 -3.70 -8.81 -2.28
C GLY A 27 -3.05 -10.16 -2.56
N SER A 28 -3.11 -10.64 -3.80
CA SER A 28 -2.46 -11.89 -4.22
C SER A 28 -0.93 -11.83 -4.13
N SER A 29 -0.32 -10.66 -4.34
CA SER A 29 1.13 -10.50 -4.18
C SER A 29 1.57 -10.66 -2.72
N GLY A 30 0.75 -10.25 -1.76
CA GLY A 30 0.98 -10.50 -0.34
C GLY A 30 0.98 -12.00 -0.02
N VAL A 31 0.01 -12.73 -0.54
CA VAL A 31 -0.07 -14.19 -0.41
C VAL A 31 1.12 -14.89 -1.06
N CYS A 32 1.54 -14.42 -2.23
CA CYS A 32 2.75 -14.91 -2.90
C CYS A 32 4.01 -14.65 -2.07
N ALA A 33 4.13 -13.49 -1.42
CA ALA A 33 5.24 -13.20 -0.52
C ALA A 33 5.23 -14.13 0.70
N GLN A 34 4.06 -14.40 1.30
CA GLN A 34 3.93 -15.37 2.40
C GLN A 34 4.37 -16.77 1.95
N TYR A 35 3.92 -17.24 0.80
CA TYR A 35 4.37 -18.51 0.23
C TYR A 35 5.90 -18.59 0.10
N LEU A 36 6.55 -17.54 -0.40
CA LEU A 36 8.00 -17.48 -0.52
C LEU A 36 8.71 -17.51 0.84
N PHE A 37 8.14 -16.90 1.89
CA PHE A 37 8.67 -16.98 3.25
C PHE A 37 8.57 -18.38 3.83
N GLU A 38 7.43 -19.04 3.66
CA GLU A 38 7.16 -20.37 4.23
C GLU A 38 7.93 -21.49 3.51
N SER A 39 7.96 -21.42 2.17
CA SER A 39 8.54 -22.51 1.36
C SER A 39 10.04 -22.37 1.12
N TYR A 40 10.57 -21.15 1.03
CA TYR A 40 11.98 -20.89 0.66
C TYR A 40 12.75 -20.12 1.72
N HIS A 41 12.14 -19.84 2.86
CA HIS A 41 12.78 -19.16 4.01
C HIS A 41 13.47 -17.84 3.65
N PHE A 42 12.90 -17.10 2.70
CA PHE A 42 13.41 -15.78 2.36
C PHE A 42 13.43 -14.85 3.58
N SER A 43 14.43 -13.98 3.67
CA SER A 43 14.39 -12.87 4.61
C SER A 43 13.50 -11.75 4.08
N ALA A 44 12.72 -11.09 4.96
CA ALA A 44 11.91 -9.95 4.57
C ALA A 44 12.75 -8.83 3.92
N GLY A 45 13.98 -8.60 4.43
CA GLY A 45 14.92 -7.63 3.85
C GLY A 45 15.37 -8.01 2.44
N GLY A 46 15.78 -9.27 2.22
CA GLY A 46 16.21 -9.77 0.91
C GLY A 46 15.09 -9.68 -0.12
N MET A 47 13.87 -10.09 0.25
CA MET A 47 12.70 -9.98 -0.62
C MET A 47 12.35 -8.52 -0.93
N THR A 48 12.39 -7.63 0.09
CA THR A 48 12.18 -6.19 -0.11
C THR A 48 13.20 -5.62 -1.09
N MET A 49 14.48 -5.95 -0.90
CA MET A 49 15.58 -5.50 -1.78
C MET A 49 15.33 -5.89 -3.23
N LEU A 50 15.08 -7.17 -3.50
CA LEU A 50 14.84 -7.68 -4.86
C LEU A 50 13.62 -7.02 -5.50
N ARG A 51 12.51 -6.96 -4.75
CA ARG A 51 11.27 -6.35 -5.22
C ARG A 51 11.46 -4.88 -5.58
N LEU A 52 12.12 -4.10 -4.71
CA LEU A 52 12.32 -2.67 -4.92
C LEU A 52 13.29 -2.38 -6.06
N LEU A 53 14.40 -3.13 -6.18
CA LEU A 53 15.35 -2.92 -7.27
C LEU A 53 14.74 -3.27 -8.63
N ALA A 54 14.11 -4.42 -8.74
CA ALA A 54 13.55 -4.87 -10.02
C ALA A 54 12.33 -4.04 -10.44
N ALA A 55 11.37 -3.81 -9.54
CA ALA A 55 10.21 -2.98 -9.85
C ALA A 55 10.59 -1.50 -10.05
N GLY A 56 11.54 -0.99 -9.25
CA GLY A 56 12.05 0.37 -9.40
C GLY A 56 12.71 0.60 -10.77
N LEU A 57 13.49 -0.38 -11.25
CA LEU A 57 14.07 -0.33 -12.59
C LEU A 57 12.97 -0.30 -13.66
N LEU A 58 12.00 -1.20 -13.58
CA LEU A 58 10.92 -1.29 -14.55
C LEU A 58 10.08 0.00 -14.60
N LEU A 59 9.67 0.53 -13.44
CA LEU A 59 8.85 1.76 -13.37
C LEU A 59 9.64 2.98 -13.85
N THR A 60 10.94 3.05 -13.57
CA THR A 60 11.82 4.12 -14.06
C THR A 60 11.94 4.05 -15.57
N LEU A 61 12.16 2.87 -16.15
CA LEU A 61 12.22 2.67 -17.60
C LEU A 61 10.89 3.02 -18.26
N LEU A 62 9.77 2.57 -17.71
CA LEU A 62 8.43 2.94 -18.20
C LEU A 62 8.21 4.46 -18.15
N GLY A 63 8.67 5.12 -17.08
CA GLY A 63 8.62 6.58 -16.99
C GLY A 63 9.41 7.26 -18.08
N ILE A 64 10.62 6.78 -18.39
CA ILE A 64 11.46 7.31 -19.48
C ILE A 64 10.78 7.12 -20.84
N LEU A 65 10.22 5.93 -21.09
CA LEU A 65 9.50 5.64 -22.35
C LEU A 65 8.25 6.52 -22.54
N GLN A 66 7.67 7.02 -21.46
CA GLN A 66 6.56 7.99 -21.48
C GLN A 66 7.02 9.45 -21.60
N GLY A 67 8.33 9.69 -21.82
CA GLY A 67 8.88 11.04 -21.97
C GLY A 67 9.20 11.76 -20.65
N ASN A 68 9.15 11.08 -19.51
CA ASN A 68 9.54 11.70 -18.25
C ASN A 68 11.08 11.75 -18.12
N HIS A 69 11.58 12.71 -17.38
CA HIS A 69 13.01 12.92 -17.12
C HIS A 69 13.37 12.63 -15.65
N PRO A 70 13.55 11.35 -15.23
CA PRO A 70 13.79 11.00 -13.82
C PRO A 70 15.03 11.66 -13.23
N LEU A 71 16.08 11.90 -14.03
CA LEU A 71 17.30 12.55 -13.59
C LEU A 71 17.13 14.03 -13.24
N ALA A 72 16.02 14.67 -13.63
CA ALA A 72 15.76 16.06 -13.29
C ALA A 72 15.62 16.27 -11.75
N MET A 73 15.20 15.23 -11.01
CA MET A 73 15.10 15.28 -9.55
C MET A 73 16.46 15.47 -8.83
N PHE A 74 17.56 15.12 -9.48
CA PHE A 74 18.90 15.23 -8.92
C PHE A 74 19.55 16.61 -9.16
N ARG A 75 18.96 17.45 -10.03
CA ARG A 75 19.50 18.76 -10.37
C ARG A 75 19.24 19.81 -9.28
N GLU A 76 18.20 19.64 -8.50
CA GLU A 76 17.82 20.57 -7.44
C GLU A 76 18.02 19.92 -6.07
N ALA A 77 18.86 20.49 -5.22
CA ALA A 77 19.21 19.95 -3.90
C ALA A 77 17.97 19.73 -3.01
N THR A 78 16.98 20.62 -3.10
CA THR A 78 15.73 20.52 -2.32
C THR A 78 14.90 19.30 -2.76
N SER A 79 14.75 19.08 -4.05
CA SER A 79 14.03 17.94 -4.63
C SER A 79 14.76 16.65 -4.34
N PHE A 80 16.09 16.62 -4.45
CA PHE A 80 16.91 15.46 -4.10
C PHE A 80 16.78 15.08 -2.60
N LYS A 81 16.90 16.06 -1.69
CA LYS A 81 16.70 15.81 -0.26
C LYS A 81 15.30 15.24 0.05
N ARG A 82 14.26 15.79 -0.57
CA ARG A 82 12.89 15.28 -0.43
C ARG A 82 12.76 13.86 -0.97
N LEU A 83 13.39 13.57 -2.10
CA LEU A 83 13.41 12.23 -2.69
C LEU A 83 14.08 11.22 -1.75
N LEU A 84 15.24 11.56 -1.14
CA LEU A 84 15.91 10.68 -0.17
C LEU A 84 15.02 10.40 1.05
N ILE A 85 14.41 11.42 1.63
CA ILE A 85 13.50 11.27 2.77
C ILE A 85 12.31 10.37 2.38
N PHE A 86 11.72 10.62 1.20
CA PHE A 86 10.63 9.81 0.67
C PHE A 86 11.06 8.36 0.43
N SER A 87 12.24 8.14 -0.13
CA SER A 87 12.77 6.79 -0.41
C SER A 87 12.95 5.97 0.85
N VAL A 88 13.49 6.57 1.92
CA VAL A 88 13.80 5.85 3.17
C VAL A 88 12.57 5.72 4.05
N PHE A 89 11.92 6.83 4.40
CA PHE A 89 10.80 6.83 5.37
C PHE A 89 9.43 6.54 4.73
N GLY A 90 9.31 6.77 3.43
CA GLY A 90 8.12 6.40 2.66
C GLY A 90 8.29 5.00 2.06
N THR A 91 9.07 4.86 1.00
CA THR A 91 9.11 3.65 0.18
C THR A 91 9.73 2.44 0.90
N LEU A 92 10.95 2.60 1.45
CA LEU A 92 11.63 1.50 2.14
C LEU A 92 10.87 1.05 3.37
N LEU A 93 10.51 1.99 4.24
CA LEU A 93 9.87 1.66 5.51
C LEU A 93 8.50 0.99 5.30
N VAL A 94 7.69 1.47 4.35
CA VAL A 94 6.40 0.82 4.00
C VAL A 94 6.62 -0.63 3.55
N GLN A 95 7.50 -0.83 2.58
CA GLN A 95 7.67 -2.15 1.97
C GLN A 95 8.33 -3.15 2.93
N LEU A 96 9.35 -2.72 3.65
CA LEU A 96 10.06 -3.58 4.60
C LEU A 96 9.18 -3.95 5.79
N SER A 97 8.50 -2.97 6.41
CA SER A 97 7.63 -3.23 7.56
C SER A 97 6.43 -4.11 7.19
N PHE A 98 5.87 -3.91 5.99
CA PHE A 98 4.80 -4.76 5.48
C PHE A 98 5.24 -6.22 5.31
N LEU A 99 6.39 -6.47 4.66
CA LEU A 99 6.92 -7.82 4.48
C LEU A 99 7.35 -8.46 5.81
N ILE A 100 7.90 -7.69 6.75
CA ILE A 100 8.16 -8.20 8.12
C ILE A 100 6.84 -8.59 8.80
N THR A 101 5.79 -7.79 8.64
CA THR A 101 4.46 -8.12 9.21
C THR A 101 3.93 -9.41 8.62
N ILE A 102 4.02 -9.62 7.29
CA ILE A 102 3.65 -10.90 6.66
C ILE A 102 4.45 -12.05 7.27
N GLN A 103 5.77 -11.90 7.38
CA GLN A 103 6.65 -12.95 7.92
C GLN A 103 6.36 -13.27 9.39
N LYS A 104 5.87 -12.32 10.18
CA LYS A 104 5.56 -12.49 11.61
C LYS A 104 4.11 -12.91 11.86
N THR A 105 3.21 -12.69 10.90
CA THR A 105 1.78 -13.01 10.99
C THR A 105 1.36 -13.80 9.73
N ASN A 106 0.68 -13.14 8.82
CA ASN A 106 0.28 -13.63 7.50
C ASN A 106 -0.07 -12.46 6.59
N ALA A 107 -0.27 -12.71 5.29
CA ALA A 107 -0.56 -11.70 4.30
C ALA A 107 -1.88 -10.96 4.56
N ALA A 108 -2.92 -11.67 5.00
CA ALA A 108 -4.22 -11.09 5.31
C ALA A 108 -4.11 -10.07 6.45
N THR A 109 -3.53 -10.47 7.59
CA THR A 109 -3.33 -9.62 8.76
C THR A 109 -2.46 -8.39 8.42
N ALA A 110 -1.35 -8.59 7.71
CA ALA A 110 -0.45 -7.50 7.32
C ALA A 110 -1.17 -6.46 6.45
N THR A 111 -1.95 -6.91 5.46
CA THR A 111 -2.69 -6.02 4.57
C THR A 111 -3.77 -5.24 5.32
N VAL A 112 -4.55 -5.90 6.18
CA VAL A 112 -5.58 -5.22 6.98
C VAL A 112 -4.97 -4.19 7.93
N LEU A 113 -3.87 -4.52 8.63
CA LEU A 113 -3.19 -3.56 9.50
C LEU A 113 -2.64 -2.36 8.72
N GLN A 114 -2.09 -2.56 7.52
CA GLN A 114 -1.62 -1.45 6.69
C GLN A 114 -2.76 -0.52 6.25
N PHE A 115 -3.98 -1.05 6.07
CA PHE A 115 -5.17 -0.26 5.77
C PHE A 115 -5.61 0.70 6.90
N LEU A 116 -4.96 0.68 8.06
CA LEU A 116 -5.08 1.74 9.08
C LEU A 116 -4.40 3.06 8.66
N ALA A 117 -3.64 3.10 7.58
CA ALA A 117 -2.92 4.30 7.14
C ALA A 117 -3.79 5.57 7.04
N PRO A 118 -5.01 5.56 6.47
CA PRO A 118 -5.90 6.73 6.47
C PRO A 118 -6.29 7.18 7.89
N VAL A 119 -6.47 6.24 8.82
CA VAL A 119 -6.77 6.55 10.23
C VAL A 119 -5.59 7.23 10.89
N VAL A 120 -4.38 6.71 10.69
CA VAL A 120 -3.13 7.34 11.18
C VAL A 120 -2.98 8.77 10.64
N LEU A 121 -3.29 9.00 9.36
CA LEU A 121 -3.23 10.33 8.76
C LEU A 121 -4.26 11.29 9.37
N VAL A 122 -5.47 10.81 9.67
CA VAL A 122 -6.50 11.58 10.37
C VAL A 122 -6.03 11.96 11.76
N LEU A 123 -5.53 11.00 12.54
CA LEU A 123 -5.01 11.25 13.89
C LEU A 123 -3.86 12.26 13.86
N TYR A 124 -2.89 12.09 12.96
CA TYR A 124 -1.81 13.06 12.77
C TYR A 124 -2.33 14.46 12.49
N THR A 125 -3.32 14.61 11.60
CA THR A 125 -3.91 15.88 11.24
C THR A 125 -4.61 16.53 12.44
N MET A 126 -5.35 15.75 13.23
CA MET A 126 -6.01 16.21 14.45
C MET A 126 -5.01 16.79 15.45
N PHE A 127 -3.96 16.04 15.77
CA PHE A 127 -2.94 16.48 16.73
C PHE A 127 -2.12 17.68 16.21
N SER A 128 -1.73 17.65 14.94
CA SER A 128 -0.90 18.70 14.32
C SER A 128 -1.65 20.02 14.17
N LYS A 129 -2.91 19.98 13.74
CA LYS A 129 -3.73 21.18 13.51
C LYS A 129 -4.63 21.55 14.70
N ARG A 130 -4.62 20.77 15.77
CA ARG A 130 -5.48 20.93 16.95
C ARG A 130 -6.97 21.07 16.58
N THR A 131 -7.42 20.33 15.59
CA THR A 131 -8.81 20.36 15.11
C THR A 131 -9.51 19.05 15.47
N LEU A 132 -10.74 19.14 15.97
CA LEU A 132 -11.56 17.96 16.19
C LEU A 132 -12.08 17.42 14.85
N PRO A 133 -12.12 16.09 14.67
CA PRO A 133 -12.68 15.49 13.48
C PRO A 133 -14.19 15.68 13.44
N GLY A 134 -14.76 15.64 12.24
CA GLY A 134 -16.21 15.51 12.10
C GLY A 134 -16.70 14.15 12.63
N LEU A 135 -17.99 14.08 12.94
CA LEU A 135 -18.61 12.87 13.51
C LEU A 135 -18.29 11.60 12.70
N MET A 136 -18.41 11.66 11.39
CA MET A 136 -18.13 10.52 10.49
C MET A 136 -16.68 10.03 10.60
N THR A 137 -15.73 10.97 10.67
CA THR A 137 -14.31 10.64 10.86
C THR A 137 -14.05 10.09 12.26
N PHE A 138 -14.74 10.60 13.29
CA PHE A 138 -14.63 10.08 14.66
C PHE A 138 -15.16 8.64 14.76
N ILE A 139 -16.30 8.34 14.15
CA ILE A 139 -16.85 6.98 14.06
C ILE A 139 -15.85 6.07 13.34
N ALA A 140 -15.25 6.52 12.24
CA ALA A 140 -14.26 5.74 11.51
C ALA A 140 -13.04 5.38 12.37
N VAL A 141 -12.53 6.31 13.17
CA VAL A 141 -11.42 6.03 14.10
C VAL A 141 -11.81 4.99 15.14
N LEU A 142 -12.98 5.10 15.76
CA LEU A 142 -13.46 4.12 16.74
C LEU A 142 -13.66 2.75 16.10
N THR A 143 -14.24 2.69 14.90
CA THR A 143 -14.48 1.45 14.16
C THR A 143 -13.17 0.76 13.81
N SER A 144 -12.13 1.52 13.40
CA SER A 144 -10.81 0.96 13.10
C SER A 144 -10.09 0.43 14.34
N LEU A 145 -10.19 1.14 15.48
CA LEU A 145 -9.62 0.67 16.74
C LEU A 145 -10.29 -0.62 17.20
N ALA A 146 -11.63 -0.69 17.17
CA ALA A 146 -12.36 -1.90 17.50
C ALA A 146 -11.97 -3.07 16.59
N GLY A 147 -11.86 -2.83 15.28
CA GLY A 147 -11.41 -3.83 14.31
C GLY A 147 -9.99 -4.34 14.59
N THR A 148 -9.07 -3.42 14.92
CA THR A 148 -7.67 -3.78 15.26
C THR A 148 -7.62 -4.63 16.55
N VAL A 149 -8.40 -4.27 17.57
CA VAL A 149 -8.46 -5.04 18.83
C VAL A 149 -9.02 -6.44 18.56
N LEU A 150 -10.12 -6.56 17.81
CA LEU A 150 -10.70 -7.87 17.46
C LEU A 150 -9.69 -8.77 16.73
N MET A 151 -8.95 -8.23 15.77
CA MET A 151 -7.90 -8.98 15.07
C MET A 151 -6.73 -9.34 15.97
N ALA A 152 -6.28 -8.42 16.83
CA ALA A 152 -5.13 -8.65 17.69
C ALA A 152 -5.40 -9.73 18.76
N THR A 153 -6.66 -9.88 19.16
CA THR A 153 -7.08 -10.79 20.24
C THR A 153 -7.82 -12.04 19.73
N HIS A 154 -8.11 -12.13 18.43
CA HIS A 154 -9.00 -13.15 17.84
C HIS A 154 -10.33 -13.27 18.57
N GLY A 155 -10.79 -12.14 19.20
CA GLY A 155 -12.03 -12.07 19.97
C GLY A 155 -11.92 -12.41 21.45
N ASP A 156 -10.76 -12.90 21.91
CA ASP A 156 -10.48 -13.09 23.34
C ASP A 156 -9.73 -11.87 23.92
N LEU A 157 -10.48 -10.94 24.48
CA LEU A 157 -9.93 -9.68 25.00
C LEU A 157 -8.99 -9.87 26.21
N SER A 158 -8.91 -11.07 26.77
CA SER A 158 -8.01 -11.37 27.91
C SER A 158 -6.59 -11.68 27.47
N SER A 159 -6.36 -11.96 26.17
CA SER A 159 -5.07 -12.37 25.64
C SER A 159 -4.77 -11.72 24.28
N LEU A 160 -3.50 -11.36 24.09
CA LEU A 160 -3.01 -10.92 22.78
C LEU A 160 -2.59 -12.17 21.98
N GLN A 161 -3.37 -12.53 20.96
CA GLN A 161 -3.13 -13.72 20.13
C GLN A 161 -2.15 -13.45 18.99
N LEU A 162 -2.17 -12.24 18.41
CA LEU A 162 -1.18 -11.87 17.42
C LEU A 162 0.21 -11.71 18.05
N PRO A 163 1.28 -12.17 17.37
CA PRO A 163 2.64 -11.87 17.79
C PRO A 163 2.85 -10.36 17.97
N VAL A 164 3.33 -9.94 19.14
CA VAL A 164 3.54 -8.52 19.49
C VAL A 164 4.36 -7.81 18.39
N TRP A 165 5.44 -8.44 17.94
CA TRP A 165 6.27 -7.88 16.85
C TRP A 165 5.53 -7.77 15.52
N GLY A 166 4.61 -8.69 15.22
CA GLY A 166 3.74 -8.60 14.04
C GLY A 166 2.84 -7.37 14.10
N LEU A 167 2.21 -7.14 15.26
CA LEU A 167 1.35 -5.96 15.47
C LEU A 167 2.16 -4.65 15.38
N ILE A 168 3.33 -4.58 16.04
CA ILE A 168 4.19 -3.40 16.01
C ILE A 168 4.61 -3.06 14.57
N TRP A 169 5.12 -4.04 13.81
CA TRP A 169 5.53 -3.82 12.43
C TRP A 169 4.35 -3.47 11.52
N GLY A 170 3.16 -4.04 11.75
CA GLY A 170 1.93 -3.68 11.04
C GLY A 170 1.52 -2.22 11.27
N LEU A 171 1.60 -1.73 12.51
CA LEU A 171 1.33 -0.33 12.84
C LEU A 171 2.41 0.62 12.27
N ILE A 172 3.68 0.22 12.27
CA ILE A 172 4.76 0.95 11.60
C ILE A 172 4.46 1.03 10.10
N SER A 173 4.01 -0.07 9.49
CA SER A 173 3.62 -0.11 8.07
C SER A 173 2.49 0.86 7.75
N ALA A 174 1.45 0.92 8.59
CA ALA A 174 0.36 1.88 8.46
C ALA A 174 0.85 3.34 8.57
N GLY A 175 1.70 3.64 9.55
CA GLY A 175 2.31 4.96 9.73
C GLY A 175 3.17 5.37 8.53
N ALA A 176 4.00 4.46 8.06
CA ALA A 176 4.84 4.68 6.89
C ALA A 176 4.02 4.86 5.61
N ALA A 177 2.91 4.11 5.43
CA ALA A 177 1.99 4.29 4.30
C ALA A 177 1.27 5.63 4.34
N ALA A 178 0.85 6.10 5.53
CA ALA A 178 0.29 7.44 5.72
C ALA A 178 1.31 8.54 5.34
N PHE A 179 2.57 8.40 5.78
CA PHE A 179 3.65 9.30 5.40
C PHE A 179 3.92 9.25 3.90
N ASN A 180 4.03 8.05 3.31
CA ASN A 180 4.26 7.85 1.89
C ASN A 180 3.21 8.59 1.05
N SER A 181 1.94 8.44 1.36
CA SER A 181 0.82 9.04 0.63
C SER A 181 0.83 10.58 0.70
N SER A 182 1.14 11.14 1.87
CA SER A 182 1.10 12.59 2.08
C SER A 182 2.37 13.29 1.56
N TYR A 183 3.55 12.70 1.81
CA TYR A 183 4.83 13.34 1.52
C TYR A 183 5.18 13.33 0.02
N SER A 184 4.76 12.29 -0.71
CA SER A 184 5.05 12.13 -2.15
C SER A 184 4.38 13.17 -3.03
N SER A 185 3.28 13.78 -2.59
CA SER A 185 2.40 14.62 -3.41
C SER A 185 3.11 15.76 -4.15
N LYS A 186 4.09 16.42 -3.52
CA LYS A 186 4.84 17.53 -4.15
C LYS A 186 5.79 17.02 -5.23
N LEU A 187 6.51 15.93 -4.96
CA LEU A 187 7.43 15.31 -5.92
C LEU A 187 6.67 14.78 -7.13
N ILE A 188 5.55 14.09 -6.88
CA ILE A 188 4.71 13.52 -7.94
C ILE A 188 4.14 14.60 -8.86
N ARG A 189 3.69 15.72 -8.31
CA ARG A 189 3.19 16.85 -9.11
C ARG A 189 4.28 17.47 -9.99
N GLN A 190 5.52 17.50 -9.53
CA GLN A 190 6.64 18.15 -10.23
C GLN A 190 7.28 17.23 -11.28
N PHE A 191 7.43 15.93 -10.99
CA PHE A 191 8.23 15.01 -11.79
C PHE A 191 7.44 13.81 -12.36
N GLY A 192 6.16 13.69 -12.03
CA GLY A 192 5.33 12.55 -12.41
C GLY A 192 5.45 11.36 -11.45
N THR A 193 4.45 10.48 -11.47
CA THR A 193 4.36 9.37 -10.52
C THR A 193 5.39 8.28 -10.80
N LEU A 194 5.51 7.83 -12.06
CA LEU A 194 6.39 6.72 -12.42
C LEU A 194 7.86 6.99 -12.10
N PRO A 195 8.45 8.15 -12.49
CA PRO A 195 9.85 8.43 -12.15
C PRO A 195 10.08 8.60 -10.65
N VAL A 196 9.17 9.25 -9.92
CA VAL A 196 9.31 9.44 -8.47
C VAL A 196 9.27 8.10 -7.75
N VAL A 197 8.28 7.26 -8.03
CA VAL A 197 8.13 5.93 -7.41
C VAL A 197 9.28 5.02 -7.84
N GLY A 198 9.62 4.97 -9.14
CA GLY A 198 10.69 4.13 -9.67
C GLY A 198 12.05 4.45 -9.03
N ILE A 199 12.47 5.72 -9.05
CA ILE A 199 13.75 6.14 -8.45
C ILE A 199 13.73 5.95 -6.93
N SER A 200 12.61 6.24 -6.24
CA SER A 200 12.53 6.02 -4.80
C SER A 200 12.68 4.54 -4.44
N MET A 201 12.13 3.63 -5.25
CA MET A 201 12.32 2.18 -5.09
C MET A 201 13.77 1.77 -5.32
N LEU A 202 14.45 2.31 -6.34
CA LEU A 202 15.87 2.03 -6.59
C LEU A 202 16.76 2.49 -5.44
N ILE A 203 16.54 3.70 -4.92
CA ILE A 203 17.28 4.20 -3.74
C ILE A 203 17.00 3.33 -2.52
N ALA A 204 15.73 3.03 -2.24
CA ALA A 204 15.30 2.22 -1.11
C ALA A 204 15.87 0.79 -1.18
N GLY A 205 15.82 0.15 -2.35
CA GLY A 205 16.41 -1.17 -2.58
C GLY A 205 17.94 -1.14 -2.48
N GLY A 206 18.56 -0.09 -3.01
CA GLY A 206 20.00 0.15 -2.92
C GLY A 206 20.50 0.25 -1.48
N CYS A 207 19.75 0.91 -0.59
CA CYS A 207 20.06 0.97 0.83
C CYS A 207 20.10 -0.40 1.52
N LEU A 208 19.38 -1.40 0.99
CA LEU A 208 19.34 -2.75 1.56
C LEU A 208 20.46 -3.65 1.04
N ILE A 209 21.13 -3.31 -0.06
CA ILE A 209 22.18 -4.15 -0.67
C ILE A 209 23.25 -4.58 0.36
N PRO A 210 23.90 -3.66 1.12
CA PRO A 210 24.98 -4.05 2.02
C PRO A 210 24.53 -4.97 3.15
N PHE A 211 23.25 -4.92 3.52
CA PHE A 211 22.72 -5.68 4.63
C PHE A 211 22.08 -7.02 4.21
N CYS A 212 21.53 -7.10 3.01
CA CYS A 212 20.69 -8.22 2.60
C CYS A 212 21.36 -9.08 1.51
N LEU A 213 22.25 -8.51 0.68
CA LEU A 213 22.89 -9.25 -0.40
C LEU A 213 23.77 -10.43 0.10
N PRO A 214 24.55 -10.29 1.21
CA PRO A 214 25.38 -11.39 1.70
C PRO A 214 24.59 -12.63 2.16
N GLY A 215 23.33 -12.42 2.61
CA GLY A 215 22.44 -13.49 3.07
C GLY A 215 21.39 -13.94 2.05
N LEU A 216 21.55 -13.54 0.80
CA LEU A 216 20.57 -13.84 -0.24
C LEU A 216 20.93 -15.17 -0.95
N HIS A 217 20.12 -16.18 -0.73
CA HIS A 217 20.33 -17.53 -1.27
C HIS A 217 19.35 -17.86 -2.42
N LEU A 218 19.57 -17.28 -3.60
CA LEU A 218 18.73 -17.50 -4.78
C LEU A 218 18.88 -18.91 -5.39
N GLY A 219 20.00 -19.60 -5.13
CA GLY A 219 20.26 -20.93 -5.65
C GLY A 219 19.36 -22.04 -5.06
N GLN A 220 18.59 -21.72 -4.03
CA GLN A 220 17.61 -22.64 -3.43
C GLN A 220 16.25 -22.63 -4.12
N LEU A 221 16.04 -21.68 -5.06
CA LEU A 221 14.78 -21.55 -5.78
C LEU A 221 14.69 -22.58 -6.89
N ASP A 222 13.62 -23.37 -6.86
CA ASP A 222 13.19 -24.17 -8.00
C ASP A 222 12.39 -23.32 -9.01
N THR A 223 11.86 -23.94 -10.03
CA THR A 223 11.04 -23.26 -11.05
C THR A 223 9.84 -22.55 -10.46
N THR A 224 9.18 -23.13 -9.45
CA THR A 224 8.01 -22.53 -8.77
C THR A 224 8.41 -21.29 -7.99
N GLY A 225 9.53 -21.34 -7.26
CA GLY A 225 10.09 -20.20 -6.52
C GLY A 225 10.45 -19.04 -7.44
N TRP A 226 11.07 -19.29 -8.59
CA TRP A 226 11.37 -18.27 -9.59
C TRP A 226 10.11 -17.66 -10.21
N LEU A 227 9.09 -18.49 -10.50
CA LEU A 227 7.79 -17.99 -11.00
C LEU A 227 7.09 -17.14 -9.95
N ALA A 228 7.09 -17.54 -8.68
CA ALA A 228 6.52 -16.78 -7.59
C ALA A 228 7.24 -15.43 -7.38
N LEU A 229 8.57 -15.42 -7.39
CA LEU A 229 9.36 -14.20 -7.29
C LEU A 229 9.13 -13.27 -8.50
N GLY A 230 9.10 -13.83 -9.70
CA GLY A 230 8.75 -13.11 -10.93
C GLY A 230 7.35 -12.50 -10.87
N TYR A 231 6.36 -13.27 -10.41
CA TYR A 231 5.00 -12.78 -10.16
C TYR A 231 4.97 -11.61 -9.19
N LEU A 232 5.65 -11.76 -8.04
CA LEU A 232 5.70 -10.71 -7.01
C LEU A 232 6.25 -9.40 -7.55
N VAL A 233 7.31 -9.46 -8.37
CA VAL A 233 7.98 -8.27 -8.93
C VAL A 233 7.19 -7.70 -10.11
N LEU A 234 6.90 -8.52 -11.12
CA LEU A 234 6.32 -8.04 -12.39
C LEU A 234 4.84 -7.73 -12.24
N VAL A 235 4.07 -8.70 -11.75
CA VAL A 235 2.62 -8.59 -11.64
C VAL A 235 2.25 -7.84 -10.36
N GLY A 236 2.72 -8.31 -9.21
CA GLY A 236 2.36 -7.76 -7.89
C GLY A 236 2.90 -6.36 -7.62
N THR A 237 3.80 -5.83 -8.45
CA THR A 237 4.32 -4.48 -8.26
C THR A 237 4.23 -3.64 -9.53
N ALA A 238 4.99 -3.92 -10.58
CA ALA A 238 5.07 -3.04 -11.74
C ALA A 238 3.74 -2.93 -12.51
N LEU A 239 3.13 -4.06 -12.86
CA LEU A 239 1.84 -4.10 -13.56
C LEU A 239 0.74 -3.49 -12.68
N THR A 240 0.65 -3.92 -11.45
CA THR A 240 -0.39 -3.49 -10.50
C THR A 240 -0.35 -1.98 -10.28
N PHE A 241 0.84 -1.40 -10.06
CA PHE A 241 0.99 0.05 -9.98
C PHE A 241 0.50 0.77 -11.24
N SER A 242 0.85 0.27 -12.41
CA SER A 242 0.44 0.87 -13.69
C SER A 242 -1.08 0.83 -13.89
N LEU A 243 -1.70 -0.31 -13.56
CA LEU A 243 -3.16 -0.49 -13.61
C LEU A 243 -3.88 0.44 -12.63
N PHE A 244 -3.38 0.49 -11.38
CA PHE A 244 -3.95 1.34 -10.34
C PHE A 244 -3.91 2.82 -10.71
N LEU A 245 -2.75 3.32 -11.17
CA LEU A 245 -2.60 4.72 -11.56
C LEU A 245 -3.53 5.10 -12.70
N ARG A 246 -3.61 4.25 -13.75
CA ARG A 246 -4.53 4.48 -14.86
C ARG A 246 -6.00 4.43 -14.41
N GLY A 247 -6.35 3.46 -13.58
CA GLY A 247 -7.69 3.32 -13.03
C GLY A 247 -8.08 4.51 -12.15
N ALA A 248 -7.18 4.94 -11.25
CA ALA A 248 -7.39 6.10 -10.38
C ALA A 248 -7.52 7.41 -11.17
N PHE A 249 -6.78 7.57 -12.27
CA PHE A 249 -6.95 8.70 -13.18
C PHE A 249 -8.35 8.73 -13.81
N LEU A 250 -8.90 7.57 -14.19
CA LEU A 250 -10.20 7.47 -14.85
C LEU A 250 -11.39 7.57 -13.88
N THR A 251 -11.25 7.08 -12.64
CA THR A 251 -12.35 7.06 -11.63
C THR A 251 -12.29 8.20 -10.63
N GLY A 252 -11.17 8.89 -10.54
CA GLY A 252 -10.85 9.83 -9.47
C GLY A 252 -10.32 9.16 -8.20
N SER A 253 -9.53 9.92 -7.45
CA SER A 253 -8.80 9.41 -6.26
C SER A 253 -9.73 8.87 -5.16
N GLN A 254 -10.91 9.47 -4.96
CA GLN A 254 -11.87 9.04 -3.95
C GLN A 254 -12.42 7.64 -4.26
N ASN A 255 -12.90 7.42 -5.48
CA ASN A 255 -13.41 6.11 -5.91
C ASN A 255 -12.29 5.06 -5.90
N ALA A 256 -11.08 5.41 -6.38
CA ALA A 256 -9.93 4.52 -6.34
C ALA A 256 -9.59 4.08 -4.90
N SER A 257 -9.66 4.98 -3.91
CA SER A 257 -9.44 4.65 -2.50
C SER A 257 -10.47 3.65 -1.97
N ILE A 258 -11.76 3.83 -2.29
CA ILE A 258 -12.81 2.88 -1.88
C ILE A 258 -12.61 1.53 -2.55
N LEU A 259 -12.36 1.52 -3.87
CA LEU A 259 -12.16 0.29 -4.64
C LEU A 259 -10.90 -0.48 -4.19
N SER A 260 -9.89 0.22 -3.67
CA SER A 260 -8.69 -0.40 -3.09
C SER A 260 -8.97 -1.29 -1.88
N CYS A 261 -10.14 -1.15 -1.23
CA CYS A 261 -10.57 -2.08 -0.17
C CYS A 261 -10.78 -3.52 -0.68
N ALA A 262 -10.77 -3.75 -1.99
CA ALA A 262 -10.70 -5.09 -2.56
C ALA A 262 -9.35 -5.80 -2.26
N GLU A 263 -8.28 -5.05 -1.96
CA GLU A 263 -6.96 -5.61 -1.62
C GLU A 263 -7.00 -6.44 -0.33
N PRO A 264 -7.41 -5.92 0.84
CA PRO A 264 -7.47 -6.74 2.04
C PRO A 264 -8.48 -7.89 1.93
N LEU A 265 -9.60 -7.70 1.21
CA LEU A 265 -10.55 -8.77 0.97
C LEU A 265 -9.93 -9.91 0.15
N SER A 266 -9.28 -9.58 -0.97
CA SER A 266 -8.62 -10.59 -1.81
C SER A 266 -7.45 -11.24 -1.09
N SER A 267 -6.64 -10.49 -0.34
CA SER A 267 -5.54 -11.03 0.47
C SER A 267 -6.05 -12.05 1.50
N THR A 268 -7.13 -11.71 2.22
CA THR A 268 -7.74 -12.59 3.22
C THR A 268 -8.31 -13.85 2.58
N ILE A 269 -9.13 -13.72 1.54
CA ILE A 269 -9.74 -14.85 0.85
C ILE A 269 -8.67 -15.78 0.29
N LEU A 270 -7.66 -15.24 -0.39
CA LEU A 270 -6.59 -16.04 -0.99
C LEU A 270 -5.67 -16.68 0.06
N SER A 271 -5.39 -15.99 1.19
CA SER A 271 -4.63 -16.59 2.31
C SER A 271 -5.34 -17.80 2.89
N VAL A 272 -6.67 -17.72 3.07
CA VAL A 272 -7.48 -18.85 3.56
C VAL A 272 -7.52 -19.99 2.53
N LEU A 273 -7.78 -19.68 1.26
CA LEU A 273 -7.97 -20.69 0.23
C LEU A 273 -6.67 -21.38 -0.24
N ILE A 274 -5.57 -20.63 -0.32
CA ILE A 274 -4.31 -21.11 -0.92
C ILE A 274 -3.33 -21.56 0.17
N LEU A 275 -3.22 -20.80 1.27
CA LEU A 275 -2.24 -21.07 2.32
C LEU A 275 -2.86 -21.73 3.57
N GLY A 276 -4.17 -21.96 3.60
CA GLY A 276 -4.86 -22.60 4.73
C GLY A 276 -4.82 -21.78 6.02
N VAL A 277 -4.66 -20.45 5.93
CA VAL A 277 -4.63 -19.57 7.10
C VAL A 277 -5.99 -19.62 7.80
N SER A 278 -5.99 -19.91 9.11
CA SER A 278 -7.20 -19.93 9.92
C SER A 278 -7.68 -18.52 10.23
N PHE A 279 -8.89 -18.18 9.80
CA PHE A 279 -9.55 -16.91 10.11
C PHE A 279 -10.87 -17.21 10.84
N GLY A 280 -10.95 -16.80 12.11
CA GLY A 280 -12.16 -16.91 12.91
C GLY A 280 -13.17 -15.80 12.64
N VAL A 281 -14.34 -15.87 13.24
CA VAL A 281 -15.39 -14.84 13.11
C VAL A 281 -14.89 -13.47 13.56
N ALA A 282 -14.09 -13.41 14.62
CA ALA A 282 -13.51 -12.18 15.12
C ALA A 282 -12.56 -11.51 14.10
N ASP A 283 -11.75 -12.32 13.40
CA ASP A 283 -10.81 -11.81 12.39
C ASP A 283 -11.55 -11.24 11.18
N TRP A 284 -12.57 -11.94 10.70
CA TRP A 284 -13.44 -11.45 9.63
C TRP A 284 -14.16 -10.16 10.02
N THR A 285 -14.72 -10.13 11.23
CA THR A 285 -15.43 -8.95 11.74
C THR A 285 -14.45 -7.78 11.92
N GLY A 286 -13.27 -8.02 12.49
CA GLY A 286 -12.23 -7.01 12.65
C GLY A 286 -11.75 -6.44 11.32
N SER A 287 -11.51 -7.31 10.33
CA SER A 287 -11.15 -6.89 8.96
C SER A 287 -12.21 -6.02 8.31
N LEU A 288 -13.50 -6.42 8.41
CA LEU A 288 -14.62 -5.64 7.88
C LEU A 288 -14.75 -4.27 8.57
N LEU A 289 -14.57 -4.19 9.89
CA LEU A 289 -14.60 -2.92 10.60
C LEU A 289 -13.49 -1.98 10.14
N ILE A 290 -12.26 -2.48 9.90
CA ILE A 290 -11.16 -1.66 9.37
C ILE A 290 -11.48 -1.18 7.96
N ILE A 291 -11.99 -2.04 7.08
CA ILE A 291 -12.42 -1.66 5.73
C ILE A 291 -13.51 -0.59 5.76
N LEU A 292 -14.54 -0.78 6.59
CA LEU A 292 -15.60 0.21 6.78
C LEU A 292 -15.07 1.55 7.28
N SER A 293 -14.08 1.54 8.18
CA SER A 293 -13.46 2.78 8.65
C SER A 293 -12.79 3.57 7.52
N VAL A 294 -12.10 2.89 6.59
CA VAL A 294 -11.49 3.52 5.41
C VAL A 294 -12.56 4.13 4.51
N ILE A 295 -13.67 3.42 4.28
CA ILE A 295 -14.80 3.92 3.50
C ILE A 295 -15.40 5.18 4.16
N PHE A 296 -15.63 5.17 5.47
CA PHE A 296 -16.14 6.33 6.20
C PHE A 296 -15.21 7.53 6.12
N ILE A 297 -13.89 7.34 6.27
CA ILE A 297 -12.92 8.43 6.11
C ILE A 297 -12.96 8.99 4.69
N THR A 298 -13.04 8.12 3.69
CA THR A 298 -13.03 8.51 2.28
C THR A 298 -14.29 9.27 1.87
N LEU A 299 -15.45 8.92 2.46
CA LEU A 299 -16.74 9.58 2.22
C LEU A 299 -16.98 10.79 3.13
N ALA A 300 -16.17 10.97 4.19
CA ALA A 300 -16.34 12.10 5.10
C ALA A 300 -16.20 13.45 4.35
N PRO A 301 -17.10 14.41 4.62
CA PRO A 301 -17.05 15.73 3.99
C PRO A 301 -15.75 16.44 4.37
N ASP A 302 -14.96 16.78 3.38
CA ASP A 302 -13.69 17.51 3.56
C ASP A 302 -13.99 19.00 3.74
N LYS A 303 -14.11 19.44 5.00
CA LYS A 303 -14.31 20.88 5.34
C LYS A 303 -13.20 21.80 4.80
N GLN A 304 -12.06 21.25 4.37
CA GLN A 304 -10.98 22.05 3.79
C GLN A 304 -11.14 22.23 2.27
N ARG A 305 -11.73 21.28 1.53
CA ARG A 305 -12.02 21.44 0.10
C ARG A 305 -13.03 22.58 -0.13
N ALA A 306 -14.04 22.71 0.73
CA ALA A 306 -15.04 23.78 0.64
C ALA A 306 -14.43 25.18 0.81
N LYS A 307 -13.36 25.36 1.59
CA LYS A 307 -12.68 26.65 1.76
C LYS A 307 -11.77 27.01 0.58
N THR A 308 -11.13 26.04 -0.06
CA THR A 308 -10.23 26.30 -1.20
C THR A 308 -11.03 26.71 -2.45
N THR A 309 -12.20 26.09 -2.67
CA THR A 309 -13.08 26.45 -3.79
C THR A 309 -13.70 27.83 -3.64
N LEU A 310 -13.90 28.33 -2.40
CA LEU A 310 -14.40 29.68 -2.12
C LEU A 310 -13.31 30.76 -2.18
N THR A 311 -12.04 30.40 -2.24
CA THR A 311 -10.92 31.36 -2.33
C THR A 311 -10.38 31.47 -3.77
N GLU A 312 -10.82 30.58 -4.67
CA GLU A 312 -10.47 30.59 -6.10
C GLU A 312 -11.62 31.12 -6.99
N LEU A 313 -12.74 31.56 -6.39
CA LEU A 313 -13.83 32.37 -6.99
C LEU A 313 -13.72 33.82 -6.57
#